data_7d6688ed9934955bf45990e25ad25b26
#
_entry.id   7d6688ed9934955bf45990e25ad25b26
#
_cell.length_a   1.000
_cell.length_b   1.000
_cell.length_c   1.000
_cell.angle_alpha   90.00
_cell.angle_beta   90.00
_cell.angle_gamma   90.00
#
_symmetry.space_group_name_H-M   'P 1'
#
loop_
_entity.id
_entity.type
_entity.pdbx_description
1 polymer ?
#
loop_
_entity_poly.entity_id
_entity_poly.type
_entity_poly.pdbx_seq_one_letter_code
_entity_poly.pdbx_strand_id
1 'polypeptide(L)'
;MKKLFLTFFAALTVAVSSVALGQGLTYSGVSELMDREVVRAELPLISQTPGMMLIARGTVSAFLRYHYSEVEFTPQLCSQWYVNYFQMLDPMKIYFLKSDLEEFAGYEEKIGVRGQPNVDFAFKVYRRFLERLREWAVFTYGAYEPDRNYDFSEKEYIVVYDKPEDHDWPATDEERQALWRLRVKNTLLADMLTQKDIEARKKDVKPGGASGEEHRAVYTPPPIRLRSQNAVVNTFINHKNAEPLEVLSYFLNAFAGLLDPHTCYLAPDRKEDFDIGMSLSLQG
;
A
#
# COMPACT_ATOMS: atom_id res chain seq x y z
N MET A 1 4.43 -22.80 -16.94
CA MET A 1 5.00 -22.91 -15.60
C MET A 1 6.47 -23.37 -15.58
N LYS A 2 6.86 -24.41 -16.31
CA LYS A 2 8.29 -24.90 -16.30
C LYS A 2 9.33 -23.92 -16.90
N LYS A 3 8.97 -23.08 -17.87
CA LYS A 3 9.91 -22.14 -18.51
C LYS A 3 10.21 -20.89 -17.63
N LEU A 4 9.27 -20.46 -16.78
CA LEU A 4 9.47 -19.33 -15.89
C LEU A 4 10.41 -19.68 -14.72
N PHE A 5 10.31 -20.91 -14.22
CA PHE A 5 11.22 -21.41 -13.18
C PHE A 5 12.67 -21.55 -13.65
N LEU A 6 12.87 -21.86 -14.94
CA LEU A 6 14.22 -22.04 -15.51
C LEU A 6 14.94 -20.71 -15.70
N THR A 7 14.23 -19.63 -16.06
CA THR A 7 14.81 -18.27 -16.15
C THR A 7 15.15 -17.67 -14.79
N PHE A 8 14.37 -17.96 -13.76
CA PHE A 8 14.67 -17.52 -12.40
C PHE A 8 15.91 -18.21 -11.82
N PHE A 9 16.07 -19.50 -12.11
CA PHE A 9 17.24 -20.28 -11.70
C PHE A 9 18.52 -19.88 -12.48
N ALA A 10 18.37 -19.50 -13.75
CA ALA A 10 19.51 -19.03 -14.56
C ALA A 10 20.03 -17.66 -14.10
N ALA A 11 19.14 -16.73 -13.69
CA ALA A 11 19.55 -15.45 -13.12
C ALA A 11 20.23 -15.62 -11.77
N LEU A 12 19.77 -16.53 -10.94
CA LEU A 12 20.36 -16.83 -9.64
C LEU A 12 21.71 -17.53 -9.79
N THR A 13 21.86 -18.44 -10.77
CA THR A 13 23.14 -19.11 -11.04
C THR A 13 24.19 -18.17 -11.63
N VAL A 14 23.81 -17.16 -12.43
CA VAL A 14 24.73 -16.13 -12.92
C VAL A 14 25.20 -15.22 -11.78
N ALA A 15 24.33 -14.85 -10.85
CA ALA A 15 24.72 -14.06 -9.67
C ALA A 15 25.68 -14.83 -8.73
N VAL A 16 25.44 -16.13 -8.53
CA VAL A 16 26.33 -16.99 -7.72
C VAL A 16 27.67 -17.26 -8.44
N SER A 17 27.66 -17.35 -9.76
CA SER A 17 28.92 -17.54 -10.55
C SER A 17 29.79 -16.28 -10.56
N SER A 18 29.22 -15.07 -10.50
CA SER A 18 30.00 -13.82 -10.43
C SER A 18 30.62 -13.60 -9.03
N VAL A 19 30.04 -14.16 -7.97
CA VAL A 19 30.65 -14.17 -6.63
C VAL A 19 31.92 -15.03 -6.60
N ALA A 20 31.99 -16.08 -7.41
CA ALA A 20 33.19 -16.94 -7.54
C ALA A 20 34.35 -16.27 -8.27
N LEU A 21 34.14 -15.14 -8.98
CA LEU A 21 35.15 -14.39 -9.74
C LEU A 21 35.73 -13.18 -9.00
N GLY A 22 35.50 -13.05 -7.68
CA GLY A 22 36.22 -12.08 -6.84
C GLY A 22 35.78 -10.61 -6.97
N GLN A 23 34.70 -10.31 -7.69
CA GLN A 23 34.02 -9.02 -7.63
C GLN A 23 32.78 -9.19 -6.75
N GLY A 24 32.96 -8.98 -5.46
CA GLY A 24 31.91 -9.14 -4.46
C GLY A 24 30.76 -8.17 -4.69
N LEU A 25 29.70 -8.66 -5.34
CA LEU A 25 28.39 -8.06 -5.16
C LEU A 25 28.07 -8.14 -3.67
N THR A 26 28.00 -6.99 -3.01
CA THR A 26 27.56 -6.93 -1.64
C THR A 26 26.12 -7.47 -1.56
N TYR A 27 25.73 -8.07 -0.44
CA TYR A 27 24.34 -8.51 -0.19
C TYR A 27 23.31 -7.43 -0.54
N SER A 28 23.67 -6.15 -0.33
CA SER A 28 22.89 -4.97 -0.72
C SER A 28 22.68 -4.87 -2.24
N GLY A 29 23.72 -5.10 -3.06
CA GLY A 29 23.59 -4.98 -4.51
C GLY A 29 22.73 -6.07 -5.17
N VAL A 30 22.73 -7.29 -4.61
CA VAL A 30 21.85 -8.38 -5.09
C VAL A 30 20.40 -8.10 -4.71
N SER A 31 20.14 -7.61 -3.49
CA SER A 31 18.82 -7.21 -3.04
C SER A 31 18.26 -6.08 -3.94
N GLU A 32 19.05 -5.07 -4.22
CA GLU A 32 18.67 -3.92 -5.06
C GLU A 32 18.29 -4.31 -6.50
N LEU A 33 19.04 -5.23 -7.12
CA LEU A 33 18.71 -5.76 -8.45
C LEU A 33 17.40 -6.56 -8.43
N MET A 34 17.20 -7.40 -7.41
CA MET A 34 15.99 -8.20 -7.25
C MET A 34 14.77 -7.31 -7.02
N ASP A 35 14.89 -6.26 -6.23
CA ASP A 35 13.81 -5.32 -5.94
C ASP A 35 13.35 -4.56 -7.19
N ARG A 36 14.29 -4.11 -8.03
CA ARG A 36 13.98 -3.47 -9.33
C ARG A 36 13.25 -4.41 -10.28
N GLU A 37 13.70 -5.67 -10.37
CA GLU A 37 13.06 -6.70 -11.20
C GLU A 37 11.64 -7.00 -10.72
N VAL A 38 11.41 -7.10 -9.40
CA VAL A 38 10.10 -7.36 -8.81
C VAL A 38 9.09 -6.24 -9.12
N VAL A 39 9.51 -4.97 -8.99
CA VAL A 39 8.64 -3.81 -9.27
C VAL A 39 8.32 -3.70 -10.76
N ARG A 40 9.22 -4.14 -11.66
CA ARG A 40 9.02 -4.14 -13.11
C ARG A 40 8.31 -5.37 -13.66
N ALA A 41 8.11 -6.41 -12.86
CA ALA A 41 7.46 -7.64 -13.30
C ALA A 41 6.02 -7.38 -13.77
N GLU A 42 5.52 -8.24 -14.66
CA GLU A 42 4.13 -8.19 -15.11
C GLU A 42 3.14 -8.29 -13.94
N LEU A 43 2.06 -7.53 -14.05
CA LEU A 43 0.98 -7.57 -13.09
C LEU A 43 0.18 -8.86 -13.25
N PRO A 44 -0.21 -9.52 -12.15
CA PRO A 44 -1.06 -10.70 -12.22
C PRO A 44 -2.45 -10.34 -12.72
N LEU A 45 -3.07 -11.24 -13.45
CA LEU A 45 -4.48 -11.13 -13.80
C LEU A 45 -5.33 -11.56 -12.60
N ILE A 46 -5.63 -10.63 -11.70
CA ILE A 46 -6.54 -10.89 -10.59
C ILE A 46 -7.97 -10.80 -11.10
N SER A 47 -8.75 -11.84 -10.85
CA SER A 47 -10.15 -11.94 -11.27
C SER A 47 -11.01 -12.58 -10.20
N GLN A 48 -12.31 -12.30 -10.25
CA GLN A 48 -13.28 -12.94 -9.36
C GLN A 48 -13.29 -14.46 -9.52
N THR A 49 -13.51 -15.16 -8.42
CA THR A 49 -13.67 -16.61 -8.39
C THR A 49 -15.16 -17.00 -8.24
N PRO A 50 -15.54 -18.25 -8.62
CA PRO A 50 -16.90 -18.72 -8.40
C PRO A 50 -17.33 -18.55 -6.93
N GLY A 51 -18.56 -18.10 -6.73
CA GLY A 51 -19.12 -17.88 -5.37
C GLY A 51 -18.96 -16.47 -4.81
N MET A 52 -18.01 -15.67 -5.29
CA MET A 52 -17.79 -14.31 -4.77
C MET A 52 -19.00 -13.39 -4.91
N MET A 53 -19.73 -13.52 -6.01
CA MET A 53 -21.00 -12.79 -6.19
C MET A 53 -22.03 -13.18 -5.11
N LEU A 54 -22.08 -14.45 -4.73
CA LEU A 54 -22.99 -14.92 -3.68
C LEU A 54 -22.58 -14.37 -2.31
N ILE A 55 -21.27 -14.38 -2.00
CA ILE A 55 -20.72 -13.80 -0.78
C ILE A 55 -21.07 -12.29 -0.73
N ALA A 56 -20.77 -11.55 -1.79
CA ALA A 56 -21.05 -10.12 -1.85
C ALA A 56 -22.52 -9.79 -1.65
N ARG A 57 -23.41 -10.51 -2.34
CA ARG A 57 -24.86 -10.33 -2.18
C ARG A 57 -25.34 -10.66 -0.77
N GLY A 58 -24.85 -11.77 -0.21
CA GLY A 58 -25.21 -12.17 1.15
C GLY A 58 -24.77 -11.13 2.17
N THR A 59 -23.54 -10.63 2.04
CA THR A 59 -22.97 -9.62 2.93
C THR A 59 -23.74 -8.29 2.86
N VAL A 60 -23.94 -7.74 1.67
CA VAL A 60 -24.69 -6.49 1.49
C VAL A 60 -26.13 -6.65 1.97
N SER A 61 -26.79 -7.78 1.67
CA SER A 61 -28.14 -8.05 2.17
C SER A 61 -28.19 -8.16 3.70
N ALA A 62 -27.17 -8.77 4.31
CA ALA A 62 -27.08 -8.85 5.77
C ALA A 62 -26.89 -7.46 6.40
N PHE A 63 -26.02 -6.64 5.85
CA PHE A 63 -25.84 -5.26 6.31
C PHE A 63 -27.14 -4.46 6.21
N LEU A 64 -27.79 -4.46 5.07
CA LEU A 64 -29.04 -3.71 4.88
C LEU A 64 -30.19 -4.21 5.77
N ARG A 65 -30.19 -5.51 6.13
CA ARG A 65 -31.30 -6.10 6.88
C ARG A 65 -31.11 -6.07 8.39
N TYR A 66 -29.86 -6.19 8.85
CA TYR A 66 -29.55 -6.41 10.28
C TYR A 66 -28.76 -5.27 10.91
N HIS A 67 -28.31 -4.30 10.12
CA HIS A 67 -27.64 -3.13 10.68
C HIS A 67 -28.62 -2.32 11.53
N TYR A 68 -28.14 -1.76 12.65
CA TYR A 68 -28.98 -0.99 13.58
C TYR A 68 -29.53 0.31 12.99
N SER A 69 -28.83 0.89 12.01
CA SER A 69 -29.31 2.01 11.21
C SER A 69 -30.11 1.45 10.04
N GLU A 70 -31.38 1.80 9.94
CA GLU A 70 -32.20 1.44 8.79
C GLU A 70 -31.73 2.22 7.56
N VAL A 71 -30.88 1.59 6.75
CA VAL A 71 -30.30 2.21 5.55
C VAL A 71 -31.03 1.71 4.31
N GLU A 72 -31.64 2.66 3.59
CA GLU A 72 -32.20 2.37 2.27
C GLU A 72 -31.11 2.32 1.20
N PHE A 73 -31.21 1.38 0.30
CA PHE A 73 -30.31 1.26 -0.84
C PHE A 73 -30.72 2.25 -1.95
N THR A 74 -30.12 3.45 -1.91
CA THR A 74 -30.43 4.56 -2.81
C THR A 74 -29.36 4.74 -3.88
N PRO A 75 -29.64 5.44 -5.00
CA PRO A 75 -28.60 5.85 -5.96
C PRO A 75 -27.47 6.66 -5.31
N GLN A 76 -27.79 7.51 -4.34
CA GLN A 76 -26.81 8.29 -3.60
C GLN A 76 -25.85 7.40 -2.81
N LEU A 77 -26.36 6.34 -2.17
CA LEU A 77 -25.53 5.36 -1.47
C LEU A 77 -24.61 4.61 -2.46
N CYS A 78 -25.08 4.35 -3.68
CA CYS A 78 -24.25 3.78 -4.73
C CYS A 78 -23.10 4.72 -5.12
N SER A 79 -23.36 6.01 -5.33
CA SER A 79 -22.33 7.01 -5.62
C SER A 79 -21.32 7.14 -4.49
N GLN A 80 -21.78 7.13 -3.24
CA GLN A 80 -20.89 7.13 -2.08
C GLN A 80 -20.03 5.86 -2.02
N TRP A 81 -20.62 4.67 -2.26
CA TRP A 81 -19.88 3.42 -2.32
C TRP A 81 -18.81 3.43 -3.41
N TYR A 82 -19.16 3.96 -4.59
CA TYR A 82 -18.25 4.13 -5.71
C TYR A 82 -17.01 4.93 -5.29
N VAL A 83 -17.19 6.14 -4.79
CA VAL A 83 -16.08 7.01 -4.35
C VAL A 83 -15.31 6.38 -3.20
N ASN A 84 -16.01 5.80 -2.22
CA ASN A 84 -15.38 5.21 -1.04
C ASN A 84 -14.53 3.98 -1.39
N TYR A 85 -14.84 3.25 -2.45
CA TYR A 85 -14.00 2.15 -2.89
C TYR A 85 -12.63 2.63 -3.42
N PHE A 86 -12.60 3.72 -4.18
CA PHE A 86 -11.33 4.35 -4.58
C PHE A 86 -10.56 4.89 -3.37
N GLN A 87 -11.24 5.52 -2.42
CA GLN A 87 -10.63 5.99 -1.17
C GLN A 87 -10.10 4.85 -0.29
N MET A 88 -10.76 3.70 -0.27
CA MET A 88 -10.30 2.51 0.45
C MET A 88 -8.98 1.99 -0.11
N LEU A 89 -8.79 2.02 -1.42
CA LEU A 89 -7.56 1.61 -2.10
C LEU A 89 -6.48 2.69 -2.07
N ASP A 90 -6.87 3.95 -2.07
CA ASP A 90 -5.97 5.10 -2.11
C ASP A 90 -6.42 6.21 -1.13
N PRO A 91 -6.32 5.94 0.19
CA PRO A 91 -6.81 6.89 1.21
C PRO A 91 -6.07 8.22 1.21
N MET A 92 -4.85 8.26 0.68
CA MET A 92 -4.03 9.47 0.59
C MET A 92 -4.13 10.17 -0.77
N LYS A 93 -4.92 9.64 -1.69
CA LYS A 93 -5.13 10.14 -3.06
C LYS A 93 -3.82 10.41 -3.81
N ILE A 94 -2.91 9.45 -3.74
CA ILE A 94 -1.57 9.54 -4.33
C ILE A 94 -1.34 8.57 -5.49
N TYR A 95 -2.19 7.58 -5.69
CA TYR A 95 -2.03 6.59 -6.74
C TYR A 95 -2.90 6.87 -7.95
N PHE A 96 -4.22 6.95 -7.78
CA PHE A 96 -5.15 7.22 -8.86
C PHE A 96 -5.01 8.65 -9.42
N LEU A 97 -5.48 8.80 -10.65
CA LEU A 97 -5.76 10.08 -11.28
C LEU A 97 -7.28 10.32 -11.28
N LYS A 98 -7.68 11.59 -11.37
CA LYS A 98 -9.09 11.97 -11.54
C LYS A 98 -9.72 11.27 -12.75
N SER A 99 -8.97 11.17 -13.84
CA SER A 99 -9.38 10.46 -15.05
C SER A 99 -9.67 8.96 -14.85
N ASP A 100 -9.06 8.31 -13.84
CA ASP A 100 -9.39 6.91 -13.53
C ASP A 100 -10.81 6.79 -12.98
N LEU A 101 -11.23 7.71 -12.12
CA LEU A 101 -12.61 7.74 -11.62
C LEU A 101 -13.58 8.04 -12.77
N GLU A 102 -13.25 9.00 -13.64
CA GLU A 102 -14.09 9.35 -14.79
C GLU A 102 -14.26 8.17 -15.77
N GLU A 103 -13.21 7.37 -16.00
CA GLU A 103 -13.27 6.16 -16.83
C GLU A 103 -14.29 5.14 -16.29
N PHE A 104 -14.33 4.99 -14.97
CA PHE A 104 -15.26 4.06 -14.31
C PHE A 104 -16.62 4.68 -13.95
N ALA A 105 -16.88 5.97 -14.23
CA ALA A 105 -18.12 6.65 -13.83
C ALA A 105 -19.40 5.94 -14.30
N GLY A 106 -19.35 5.25 -15.44
CA GLY A 106 -20.47 4.44 -15.92
C GLY A 106 -20.91 3.29 -14.99
N TYR A 107 -20.13 2.98 -13.96
CA TYR A 107 -20.46 1.99 -12.92
C TYR A 107 -21.08 2.61 -11.67
N GLU A 108 -21.04 3.92 -11.49
CA GLU A 108 -21.48 4.60 -10.28
C GLU A 108 -22.93 4.21 -9.88
N GLU A 109 -23.86 4.28 -10.82
CA GLU A 109 -25.25 3.87 -10.60
C GLU A 109 -25.45 2.33 -10.62
N LYS A 110 -24.46 1.59 -11.11
CA LYS A 110 -24.52 0.14 -11.34
C LYS A 110 -23.73 -0.66 -10.30
N ILE A 111 -23.06 0.00 -9.38
CA ILE A 111 -22.21 -0.66 -8.37
C ILE A 111 -22.99 -1.60 -7.47
N GLY A 112 -24.29 -1.34 -7.32
CA GLY A 112 -25.15 -2.11 -6.43
C GLY A 112 -26.62 -2.11 -6.85
N VAL A 113 -26.93 -2.30 -8.13
CA VAL A 113 -28.31 -2.28 -8.61
C VAL A 113 -29.21 -3.25 -7.83
N ARG A 114 -30.27 -2.73 -7.20
CA ARG A 114 -31.21 -3.51 -6.37
C ARG A 114 -30.53 -4.30 -5.25
N GLY A 115 -29.50 -3.74 -4.65
CA GLY A 115 -28.71 -4.40 -3.59
C GLY A 115 -27.84 -5.55 -4.08
N GLN A 116 -27.57 -5.63 -5.40
CA GLN A 116 -26.65 -6.61 -5.97
C GLN A 116 -25.29 -5.97 -6.29
N PRO A 117 -24.25 -6.27 -5.52
CA PRO A 117 -22.91 -5.71 -5.72
C PRO A 117 -22.36 -6.07 -7.09
N ASN A 118 -21.70 -5.11 -7.74
CA ASN A 118 -21.01 -5.36 -8.99
C ASN A 118 -19.57 -5.80 -8.70
N VAL A 119 -19.35 -7.09 -8.49
CA VAL A 119 -18.04 -7.65 -8.19
C VAL A 119 -17.05 -7.47 -9.35
N ASP A 120 -17.52 -7.52 -10.61
CA ASP A 120 -16.65 -7.28 -11.78
C ASP A 120 -16.04 -5.86 -11.76
N PHE A 121 -16.82 -4.86 -11.37
CA PHE A 121 -16.32 -3.51 -11.15
C PHE A 121 -15.18 -3.48 -10.12
N ALA A 122 -15.35 -4.15 -8.98
CA ALA A 122 -14.33 -4.18 -7.94
C ALA A 122 -12.98 -4.69 -8.48
N PHE A 123 -12.99 -5.77 -9.25
CA PHE A 123 -11.76 -6.32 -9.83
C PHE A 123 -11.18 -5.46 -10.95
N LYS A 124 -12.00 -4.76 -11.72
CA LYS A 124 -11.52 -3.80 -12.74
C LYS A 124 -10.80 -2.62 -12.11
N VAL A 125 -11.38 -2.03 -11.08
CA VAL A 125 -10.75 -0.92 -10.34
C VAL A 125 -9.48 -1.40 -9.63
N TYR A 126 -9.48 -2.59 -9.03
CA TYR A 126 -8.28 -3.12 -8.38
C TYR A 126 -7.12 -3.34 -9.36
N ARG A 127 -7.39 -3.81 -10.58
CA ARG A 127 -6.36 -3.91 -11.63
C ARG A 127 -5.79 -2.55 -11.99
N ARG A 128 -6.63 -1.52 -12.15
CA ARG A 128 -6.18 -0.15 -12.37
C ARG A 128 -5.35 0.36 -11.17
N PHE A 129 -5.78 0.05 -9.95
CA PHE A 129 -5.00 0.36 -8.75
C PHE A 129 -3.59 -0.25 -8.81
N LEU A 130 -3.45 -1.51 -9.18
CA LEU A 130 -2.13 -2.14 -9.33
C LEU A 130 -1.26 -1.50 -10.42
N GLU A 131 -1.85 -1.05 -11.52
CA GLU A 131 -1.14 -0.29 -12.55
C GLU A 131 -0.58 1.01 -11.97
N ARG A 132 -1.40 1.77 -11.27
CA ARG A 132 -1.02 3.05 -10.64
C ARG A 132 -0.03 2.86 -9.49
N LEU A 133 -0.21 1.83 -8.70
CA LEU A 133 0.71 1.46 -7.63
C LEU A 133 2.09 1.07 -8.17
N ARG A 134 2.15 0.38 -9.32
CA ARG A 134 3.41 0.07 -10.00
C ARG A 134 4.11 1.34 -10.48
N GLU A 135 3.38 2.27 -11.10
CA GLU A 135 3.93 3.56 -11.55
C GLU A 135 4.54 4.32 -10.37
N TRP A 136 3.80 4.40 -9.25
CA TRP A 136 4.31 4.97 -8.02
C TRP A 136 5.55 4.24 -7.49
N ALA A 137 5.54 2.92 -7.48
CA ALA A 137 6.65 2.14 -6.96
C ALA A 137 7.92 2.33 -7.80
N VAL A 138 7.80 2.30 -9.13
CA VAL A 138 8.94 2.54 -10.05
C VAL A 138 9.51 3.94 -9.85
N PHE A 139 8.66 4.97 -9.82
CA PHE A 139 9.08 6.36 -9.62
C PHE A 139 9.75 6.54 -8.26
N THR A 140 9.08 6.13 -7.20
CA THR A 140 9.53 6.35 -5.81
C THR A 140 10.78 5.57 -5.49
N TYR A 141 10.91 4.32 -5.98
CA TYR A 141 12.12 3.54 -5.84
C TYR A 141 13.32 4.27 -6.48
N GLY A 142 13.17 4.73 -7.73
CA GLY A 142 14.20 5.51 -8.42
C GLY A 142 14.50 6.87 -7.76
N ALA A 143 13.52 7.49 -7.12
CA ALA A 143 13.71 8.73 -6.40
C ALA A 143 14.56 8.58 -5.12
N TYR A 144 14.65 7.37 -4.56
CA TYR A 144 15.53 7.07 -3.43
C TYR A 144 16.93 6.59 -3.85
N GLU A 145 17.28 6.57 -5.14
CA GLU A 145 18.61 6.19 -5.58
C GLU A 145 19.69 7.15 -5.03
N PRO A 146 20.90 6.65 -4.71
CA PRO A 146 21.96 7.43 -4.05
C PRO A 146 22.42 8.65 -4.84
N ASP A 147 22.36 8.58 -6.18
CA ASP A 147 22.76 9.65 -7.10
C ASP A 147 21.70 10.76 -7.24
N ARG A 148 20.51 10.56 -6.70
CA ARG A 148 19.45 11.58 -6.67
C ARG A 148 19.69 12.61 -5.57
N ASN A 149 19.97 13.84 -5.99
CA ASN A 149 20.15 14.97 -5.10
C ASN A 149 18.88 15.81 -5.00
N TYR A 150 18.61 16.30 -3.79
CA TYR A 150 17.48 17.18 -3.50
C TYR A 150 17.98 18.48 -2.92
N ASP A 151 17.47 19.59 -3.45
CA ASP A 151 17.73 20.92 -2.89
C ASP A 151 16.73 21.18 -1.76
N PHE A 152 17.25 21.34 -0.54
CA PHE A 152 16.47 21.66 0.65
C PHE A 152 16.49 23.15 1.01
N SER A 153 17.08 24.01 0.18
CA SER A 153 17.08 25.48 0.38
C SER A 153 15.76 26.11 0.00
N GLU A 154 15.02 25.49 -0.94
CA GLU A 154 13.71 25.97 -1.37
C GLU A 154 12.62 25.62 -0.35
N LYS A 155 11.72 26.58 -0.11
CA LYS A 155 10.53 26.37 0.72
C LYS A 155 9.44 25.68 -0.11
N GLU A 156 9.30 24.40 0.06
CA GLU A 156 8.21 23.60 -0.49
C GLU A 156 7.30 23.12 0.66
N TYR A 157 6.03 22.90 0.36
CA TYR A 157 5.04 22.52 1.35
C TYR A 157 4.33 21.23 0.93
N ILE A 158 4.13 20.32 1.88
CA ILE A 158 3.19 19.22 1.76
C ILE A 158 1.93 19.64 2.48
N VAL A 159 0.81 19.67 1.74
CA VAL A 159 -0.48 19.91 2.35
C VAL A 159 -0.95 18.58 2.96
N VAL A 160 -1.29 18.63 4.24
CA VAL A 160 -1.91 17.51 4.96
C VAL A 160 -3.38 17.90 5.16
N TYR A 161 -4.27 17.05 4.73
CA TYR A 161 -5.70 17.23 4.84
C TYR A 161 -6.23 16.41 6.01
N ASP A 162 -7.12 16.98 6.79
CA ASP A 162 -7.73 16.29 7.94
C ASP A 162 -8.73 15.25 7.50
N LYS A 163 -9.37 15.48 6.35
CA LYS A 163 -10.40 14.60 5.82
C LYS A 163 -10.17 14.29 4.33
N PRO A 164 -10.51 13.09 3.88
CA PRO A 164 -10.38 12.71 2.47
C PRO A 164 -11.17 13.60 1.49
N GLU A 165 -12.31 14.16 1.91
CA GLU A 165 -13.13 15.06 1.10
C GLU A 165 -12.52 16.44 0.87
N ASP A 166 -11.52 16.84 1.66
CA ASP A 166 -10.90 18.17 1.57
C ASP A 166 -9.96 18.32 0.36
N HIS A 167 -9.67 17.25 -0.38
CA HIS A 167 -8.88 17.27 -1.59
C HIS A 167 -9.33 16.24 -2.61
N ASP A 168 -9.01 16.48 -3.87
CA ASP A 168 -9.26 15.58 -4.99
C ASP A 168 -8.02 14.74 -5.34
N TRP A 169 -8.22 13.72 -6.17
CA TRP A 169 -7.11 13.03 -6.85
C TRP A 169 -6.41 13.98 -7.84
N PRO A 170 -5.10 13.82 -8.05
CA PRO A 170 -4.37 14.59 -9.04
C PRO A 170 -5.03 14.52 -10.43
N ALA A 171 -5.07 15.64 -11.11
CA ALA A 171 -5.67 15.70 -12.45
C ALA A 171 -4.72 15.14 -13.52
N THR A 172 -3.40 15.30 -13.32
CA THR A 172 -2.38 14.90 -14.30
C THR A 172 -1.27 14.07 -13.67
N ASP A 173 -0.51 13.38 -14.52
CA ASP A 173 0.68 12.63 -14.10
C ASP A 173 1.75 13.53 -13.50
N GLU A 174 1.91 14.73 -14.02
CA GLU A 174 2.88 15.71 -13.54
C GLU A 174 2.56 16.14 -12.11
N GLU A 175 1.30 16.44 -11.81
CA GLU A 175 0.84 16.75 -10.45
C GLU A 175 1.10 15.59 -9.49
N ARG A 176 0.76 14.38 -9.92
CA ARG A 176 0.94 13.16 -9.14
C ARG A 176 2.42 12.88 -8.86
N GLN A 177 3.29 12.99 -9.86
CA GLN A 177 4.72 12.80 -9.71
C GLN A 177 5.36 13.91 -8.87
N ALA A 178 4.89 15.16 -8.97
CA ALA A 178 5.34 16.24 -8.11
C ALA A 178 5.01 15.95 -6.64
N LEU A 179 3.81 15.43 -6.36
CA LEU A 179 3.42 14.99 -5.02
C LEU A 179 4.33 13.86 -4.49
N TRP A 180 4.65 12.87 -5.31
CA TRP A 180 5.57 11.78 -4.94
C TRP A 180 6.97 12.31 -4.64
N ARG A 181 7.49 13.20 -5.48
CA ARG A 181 8.80 13.84 -5.28
C ARG A 181 8.86 14.59 -3.96
N LEU A 182 7.83 15.37 -3.64
CA LEU A 182 7.73 16.10 -2.37
C LEU A 182 7.71 15.17 -1.16
N ARG A 183 6.99 14.05 -1.23
CA ARG A 183 6.95 13.04 -0.17
C ARG A 183 8.31 12.38 0.05
N VAL A 184 9.01 12.03 -1.01
CA VAL A 184 10.39 11.51 -0.92
C VAL A 184 11.31 12.55 -0.27
N LYS A 185 11.26 13.80 -0.74
CA LYS A 185 12.05 14.90 -0.20
C LYS A 185 11.78 15.13 1.30
N ASN A 186 10.51 15.11 1.70
CA ASN A 186 10.11 15.22 3.10
C ASN A 186 10.65 14.07 3.96
N THR A 187 10.59 12.83 3.48
CA THR A 187 11.13 11.66 4.19
C THR A 187 12.64 11.80 4.40
N LEU A 188 13.37 12.22 3.37
CA LEU A 188 14.82 12.44 3.48
C LEU A 188 15.16 13.59 4.44
N LEU A 189 14.40 14.68 4.39
CA LEU A 189 14.59 15.82 5.30
C LEU A 189 14.33 15.41 6.77
N ALA A 190 13.27 14.68 7.03
CA ALA A 190 12.93 14.19 8.37
C ALA A 190 14.05 13.29 8.95
N ASP A 191 14.63 12.41 8.11
CA ASP A 191 15.76 11.58 8.51
C ASP A 191 17.01 12.44 8.81
N MET A 192 17.34 13.40 7.95
CA MET A 192 18.47 14.32 8.17
C MET A 192 18.35 15.10 9.48
N LEU A 193 17.15 15.58 9.81
CA LEU A 193 16.88 16.28 11.07
C LEU A 193 17.03 15.33 12.26
N THR A 194 16.48 14.12 12.14
CA THR A 194 16.60 13.09 13.19
C THR A 194 18.06 12.72 13.45
N GLN A 195 18.88 12.58 12.41
CA GLN A 195 20.31 12.29 12.57
C GLN A 195 21.05 13.44 13.27
N LYS A 196 20.75 14.69 12.91
CA LYS A 196 21.32 15.87 13.58
C LYS A 196 20.98 15.91 15.08
N ASP A 197 19.73 15.60 15.43
CA ASP A 197 19.31 15.56 16.84
C ASP A 197 20.01 14.44 17.62
N ILE A 198 20.18 13.26 17.01
CA ILE A 198 20.92 12.15 17.63
C ILE A 198 22.38 12.54 17.85
N GLU A 199 23.02 13.18 16.87
CA GLU A 199 24.40 13.65 17.00
C GLU A 199 24.57 14.74 18.08
N ALA A 200 23.62 15.67 18.15
CA ALA A 200 23.60 16.70 19.19
C ALA A 200 23.51 16.07 20.59
N ARG A 201 22.59 15.15 20.80
CA ARG A 201 22.42 14.42 22.06
C ARG A 201 23.65 13.60 22.45
N LYS A 202 24.35 12.98 21.51
CA LYS A 202 25.60 12.24 21.77
C LYS A 202 26.72 13.16 22.26
N LYS A 203 26.76 14.41 21.80
CA LYS A 203 27.77 15.41 22.25
C LYS A 203 27.51 15.90 23.68
N ASP A 204 26.25 15.91 24.12
CA ASP A 204 25.85 16.38 25.46
C ASP A 204 26.03 15.31 26.55
N VAL A 205 26.22 14.04 26.19
CA VAL A 205 26.50 12.96 27.16
C VAL A 205 27.95 13.08 27.63
N LYS A 206 28.17 13.61 28.83
CA LYS A 206 29.49 13.62 29.48
C LYS A 206 29.99 12.20 29.70
N PRO A 207 31.27 11.88 29.37
CA PRO A 207 31.86 10.61 29.70
C PRO A 207 32.12 10.56 31.22
N GLY A 208 31.25 9.88 31.96
CA GLY A 208 31.46 9.78 33.42
C GLY A 208 30.25 9.31 34.21
N GLY A 209 29.62 8.24 33.79
CA GLY A 209 28.59 7.53 34.56
C GLY A 209 28.76 6.04 34.36
N ALA A 210 29.58 5.43 35.22
CA ALA A 210 29.67 3.96 35.26
C ALA A 210 28.37 3.42 35.87
N SER A 211 27.46 2.98 35.03
CA SER A 211 26.44 2.03 35.41
C SER A 211 26.51 0.90 34.37
N GLY A 212 26.73 -0.30 34.89
CA GLY A 212 26.91 -1.53 34.09
C GLY A 212 25.71 -1.85 33.24
N GLU A 213 25.62 -1.20 32.08
CA GLU A 213 24.81 -1.66 31.01
C GLU A 213 25.68 -2.55 30.14
N GLU A 214 25.36 -3.86 30.22
CA GLU A 214 25.81 -4.86 29.27
C GLU A 214 25.78 -4.28 27.86
N HIS A 215 26.81 -4.54 27.05
CA HIS A 215 26.90 -4.20 25.65
C HIS A 215 25.72 -4.82 24.87
N ARG A 216 24.55 -4.23 24.99
CA ARG A 216 23.50 -4.42 23.99
C ARG A 216 24.06 -3.87 22.68
N ALA A 217 24.28 -4.78 21.73
CA ALA A 217 24.62 -4.40 20.38
C ALA A 217 23.67 -3.29 19.93
N VAL A 218 24.19 -2.07 19.78
CA VAL A 218 23.37 -0.92 19.37
C VAL A 218 22.95 -1.21 17.93
N TYR A 219 21.68 -1.56 17.75
CA TYR A 219 21.13 -1.74 16.43
C TYR A 219 21.26 -0.42 15.66
N THR A 220 22.07 -0.44 14.61
CA THR A 220 22.17 0.68 13.66
C THR A 220 21.23 0.38 12.50
N PRO A 221 20.12 1.13 12.36
CA PRO A 221 19.19 0.90 11.26
C PRO A 221 19.87 1.14 9.91
N PRO A 222 19.48 0.41 8.85
CA PRO A 222 19.96 0.66 7.50
C PRO A 222 19.71 2.13 7.08
N PRO A 223 20.49 2.65 6.11
CA PRO A 223 20.26 4.00 5.58
C PRO A 223 18.81 4.23 5.17
N ILE A 224 18.29 5.44 5.37
CA ILE A 224 16.88 5.78 5.10
C ILE A 224 16.47 5.44 3.66
N ARG A 225 17.35 5.69 2.70
CA ARG A 225 17.06 5.41 1.28
C ARG A 225 16.77 3.92 1.07
N LEU A 226 17.59 3.03 1.60
CA LEU A 226 17.40 1.58 1.51
C LEU A 226 16.13 1.13 2.24
N ARG A 227 15.87 1.66 3.43
CA ARG A 227 14.63 1.35 4.18
C ARG A 227 13.39 1.79 3.41
N SER A 228 13.45 2.97 2.78
CA SER A 228 12.34 3.50 1.99
C SER A 228 12.13 2.71 0.70
N GLN A 229 13.20 2.31 0.01
CA GLN A 229 13.11 1.42 -1.16
C GLN A 229 12.47 0.08 -0.78
N ASN A 230 12.91 -0.55 0.30
CA ASN A 230 12.32 -1.79 0.79
C ASN A 230 10.83 -1.62 1.16
N ALA A 231 10.46 -0.49 1.77
CA ALA A 231 9.06 -0.20 2.08
C ALA A 231 8.22 -0.04 0.80
N VAL A 232 8.74 0.61 -0.23
CA VAL A 232 8.07 0.73 -1.55
C VAL A 232 7.85 -0.64 -2.17
N VAL A 233 8.88 -1.48 -2.20
CA VAL A 233 8.82 -2.84 -2.76
C VAL A 233 7.81 -3.69 -1.99
N ASN A 234 7.86 -3.68 -0.66
CA ASN A 234 6.93 -4.44 0.18
C ASN A 234 5.48 -3.99 -0.02
N THR A 235 5.23 -2.69 -0.10
CA THR A 235 3.89 -2.16 -0.39
C THR A 235 3.38 -2.70 -1.73
N PHE A 236 4.20 -2.64 -2.77
CA PHE A 236 3.83 -3.15 -4.09
C PHE A 236 3.60 -4.67 -4.09
N ILE A 237 4.50 -5.46 -3.48
CA ILE A 237 4.38 -6.92 -3.41
C ILE A 237 3.11 -7.33 -2.67
N ASN A 238 2.82 -6.71 -1.55
CA ASN A 238 1.64 -7.05 -0.75
C ASN A 238 0.35 -6.89 -1.56
N HIS A 239 0.18 -5.78 -2.26
CA HIS A 239 -1.01 -5.58 -3.09
C HIS A 239 -1.00 -6.42 -4.37
N LYS A 240 0.17 -6.60 -5.01
CA LYS A 240 0.30 -7.43 -6.20
C LYS A 240 -0.07 -8.89 -5.94
N ASN A 241 0.22 -9.39 -4.75
CA ASN A 241 -0.02 -10.77 -4.35
C ASN A 241 -1.34 -10.94 -3.57
N ALA A 242 -2.18 -9.90 -3.53
CA ALA A 242 -3.48 -10.00 -2.86
C ALA A 242 -4.33 -11.13 -3.44
N GLU A 243 -4.91 -11.91 -2.54
CA GLU A 243 -5.84 -12.97 -2.93
C GLU A 243 -7.18 -12.36 -3.40
N PRO A 244 -7.90 -13.03 -4.32
CA PRO A 244 -9.18 -12.50 -4.80
C PRO A 244 -10.19 -12.16 -3.70
N LEU A 245 -10.19 -12.92 -2.60
CA LEU A 245 -11.08 -12.65 -1.45
C LEU A 245 -10.70 -11.37 -0.70
N GLU A 246 -9.41 -11.01 -0.71
CA GLU A 246 -8.94 -9.76 -0.13
C GLU A 246 -9.42 -8.54 -0.97
N VAL A 247 -9.37 -8.65 -2.29
CA VAL A 247 -9.93 -7.62 -3.20
C VAL A 247 -11.42 -7.43 -2.94
N LEU A 248 -12.16 -8.53 -2.78
CA LEU A 248 -13.58 -8.48 -2.43
C LEU A 248 -13.79 -7.83 -1.06
N SER A 249 -12.89 -8.10 -0.10
CA SER A 249 -12.96 -7.50 1.25
C SER A 249 -12.80 -5.98 1.22
N TYR A 250 -11.88 -5.43 0.42
CA TYR A 250 -11.79 -3.98 0.23
C TYR A 250 -13.09 -3.39 -0.30
N PHE A 251 -13.69 -4.04 -1.29
CA PHE A 251 -14.93 -3.58 -1.90
C PHE A 251 -16.12 -3.60 -0.93
N LEU A 252 -16.26 -4.67 -0.15
CA LEU A 252 -17.32 -4.81 0.84
C LEU A 252 -17.12 -3.88 2.04
N ASN A 253 -15.87 -3.66 2.46
CA ASN A 253 -15.56 -2.72 3.54
C ASN A 253 -15.74 -1.27 3.12
N ALA A 254 -15.56 -0.94 1.84
CA ALA A 254 -15.93 0.37 1.32
C ALA A 254 -17.43 0.65 1.45
N PHE A 255 -18.28 -0.38 1.33
CA PHE A 255 -19.73 -0.26 1.61
C PHE A 255 -20.01 -0.21 3.12
N ALA A 256 -19.42 -1.12 3.89
CA ALA A 256 -19.63 -1.21 5.33
C ALA A 256 -19.31 0.11 6.04
N GLY A 257 -18.23 0.76 5.68
CA GLY A 257 -17.80 2.06 6.24
C GLY A 257 -18.76 3.23 5.96
N LEU A 258 -19.69 3.09 5.00
CA LEU A 258 -20.75 4.06 4.78
C LEU A 258 -21.90 3.92 5.77
N LEU A 259 -22.05 2.76 6.36
CA LEU A 259 -23.11 2.48 7.32
C LEU A 259 -22.72 2.94 8.73
N ASP A 260 -21.49 2.60 9.14
CA ASP A 260 -20.97 2.87 10.47
C ASP A 260 -19.44 2.69 10.48
N PRO A 261 -18.66 3.53 11.19
CA PRO A 261 -17.22 3.38 11.31
C PRO A 261 -16.73 2.05 11.92
N HIS A 262 -17.61 1.35 12.65
CA HIS A 262 -17.29 0.09 13.33
C HIS A 262 -17.80 -1.14 12.59
N THR A 263 -18.59 -0.96 11.54
CA THR A 263 -19.08 -2.06 10.71
C THR A 263 -18.03 -2.48 9.70
N CYS A 264 -17.68 -3.75 9.68
CA CYS A 264 -16.73 -4.30 8.72
C CYS A 264 -17.13 -5.70 8.25
N TYR A 265 -16.66 -6.06 7.06
CA TYR A 265 -16.65 -7.42 6.57
C TYR A 265 -15.31 -8.06 6.91
N LEU A 266 -15.34 -9.19 7.56
CA LEU A 266 -14.17 -10.03 7.80
C LEU A 266 -14.25 -11.26 6.90
N ALA A 267 -13.23 -11.49 6.09
CA ALA A 267 -13.05 -12.75 5.37
C ALA A 267 -12.89 -13.89 6.38
N PRO A 268 -13.22 -15.16 6.01
CA PRO A 268 -13.26 -16.26 6.94
C PRO A 268 -11.97 -16.49 7.76
N ASP A 269 -10.81 -16.37 7.10
CA ASP A 269 -9.49 -16.45 7.71
C ASP A 269 -9.25 -15.32 8.73
N ARG A 270 -9.57 -14.08 8.37
CA ARG A 270 -9.47 -12.92 9.26
C ARG A 270 -10.45 -12.98 10.42
N LYS A 271 -11.62 -13.58 10.19
CA LYS A 271 -12.58 -13.80 11.27
C LYS A 271 -12.04 -14.80 12.30
N GLU A 272 -11.39 -15.86 11.85
CA GLU A 272 -10.76 -16.85 12.74
C GLU A 272 -9.68 -16.19 13.60
N ASP A 273 -8.78 -15.41 13.01
CA ASP A 273 -7.76 -14.63 13.72
C ASP A 273 -8.37 -13.68 14.76
N PHE A 274 -9.45 -13.00 14.39
CA PHE A 274 -10.19 -12.10 15.27
C PHE A 274 -10.80 -12.86 16.45
N ASP A 275 -11.47 -13.97 16.21
CA ASP A 275 -12.10 -14.80 17.25
C ASP A 275 -11.06 -15.36 18.24
N ILE A 276 -9.87 -15.77 17.73
CA ILE A 276 -8.73 -16.19 18.57
C ILE A 276 -8.23 -15.01 19.42
N GLY A 277 -8.01 -13.85 18.82
CA GLY A 277 -7.56 -12.65 19.52
C GLY A 277 -8.53 -12.22 20.64
N MET A 278 -9.83 -12.25 20.37
CA MET A 278 -10.87 -11.93 21.36
C MET A 278 -10.91 -12.97 22.49
N SER A 279 -10.77 -14.26 22.17
CA SER A 279 -10.77 -15.32 23.19
C SER A 279 -9.56 -15.22 24.13
N LEU A 280 -8.38 -14.85 23.59
CA LEU A 280 -7.17 -14.65 24.39
C LEU A 280 -7.25 -13.43 25.30
N SER A 281 -7.89 -12.33 24.84
CA SER A 281 -8.06 -11.11 25.64
C SER A 281 -9.04 -11.28 26.82
N LEU A 282 -9.93 -12.29 26.76
CA LEU A 282 -10.88 -12.60 27.85
C LEU A 282 -10.29 -13.52 28.92
N GLN A 283 -9.11 -14.09 28.70
CA GLN A 283 -8.42 -14.99 29.63
C GLN A 283 -7.26 -14.30 30.38
N GLY A 284 -7.00 -13.01 30.13
CA GLY A 284 -5.92 -12.22 30.73
C GLY A 284 -6.26 -11.56 32.06
#